data_04f48abb8a0e2ff2addc57a013063305
#
_entry.id   04f48abb8a0e2ff2addc57a013063305
#
_cell.length_a   1.000
_cell.length_b   1.000
_cell.length_c   1.000
_cell.angle_alpha   90.00
_cell.angle_beta   90.00
_cell.angle_gamma   90.00
#
_symmetry.space_group_name_H-M   'P 1'
#
loop_
_entity.id
_entity.type
_entity.pdbx_description
1 polymer ?
#
loop_
_entity_poly.entity_id
_entity_poly.type
_entity_poly.pdbx_seq_one_letter_code
_entity_poly.pdbx_strand_id
1 'polypeptide(L)'
;DAFADALVFQKYIGFVPQENPLMEKLSARDNLKFWYCDTGRNMDADLKGGVPAVLGVSEYLDKRVDKLSGGMKKRLSICCALAKNPPVLILDEPGASLDIVCKQDIMNYLSAYTKSGGTVIITSHEEGELRLADRMYLLKNGKLNELDHPVTGNELLEIIHR
;
A
#
# COMPACT_ATOMS: atom_id res chain seq x y z
N ASP A 1 -10.62 4.09 -19.55
CA ASP A 1 -9.17 4.35 -19.55
C ASP A 1 -8.84 5.25 -18.36
N ALA A 2 -8.07 4.74 -17.37
CA ALA A 2 -7.74 5.46 -16.15
C ALA A 2 -6.91 6.73 -16.41
N PHE A 3 -6.21 6.82 -17.53
CA PHE A 3 -5.44 8.00 -17.95
C PHE A 3 -6.32 9.05 -18.62
N ALA A 4 -7.44 8.65 -19.21
CA ALA A 4 -8.38 9.56 -19.87
C ALA A 4 -9.36 10.23 -18.88
N ASP A 5 -9.54 9.64 -17.69
CA ASP A 5 -10.49 10.12 -16.69
C ASP A 5 -9.90 10.04 -15.27
N ALA A 6 -9.47 11.18 -14.75
CA ALA A 6 -8.92 11.29 -13.40
C ALA A 6 -9.92 10.87 -12.30
N LEU A 7 -11.23 10.98 -12.54
CA LEU A 7 -12.26 10.55 -11.60
C LEU A 7 -12.29 9.03 -11.46
N VAL A 8 -12.02 8.30 -12.56
CA VAL A 8 -11.91 6.84 -12.52
C VAL A 8 -10.74 6.42 -11.63
N PHE A 9 -9.58 7.05 -11.79
CA PHE A 9 -8.42 6.80 -10.95
C PHE A 9 -8.74 7.04 -9.48
N GLN A 10 -9.29 8.22 -9.14
CA GLN A 10 -9.63 8.58 -7.76
C GLN A 10 -10.67 7.67 -7.10
N LYS A 11 -11.58 7.09 -7.91
CA LYS A 11 -12.65 6.23 -7.41
C LYS A 11 -12.23 4.79 -7.19
N TYR A 12 -11.37 4.26 -8.05
CA TYR A 12 -11.08 2.82 -8.10
C TYR A 12 -9.68 2.45 -7.64
N ILE A 13 -8.78 3.42 -7.46
CA ILE A 13 -7.38 3.15 -7.14
C ILE A 13 -6.98 3.87 -5.85
N GLY A 14 -6.47 3.08 -4.89
CA GLY A 14 -5.68 3.57 -3.78
C GLY A 14 -4.20 3.54 -4.18
N PHE A 15 -3.47 4.64 -3.99
CA PHE A 15 -2.05 4.70 -4.32
C PHE A 15 -1.22 5.09 -3.09
N VAL A 16 -0.20 4.29 -2.82
CA VAL A 16 0.78 4.52 -1.75
C VAL A 16 2.16 4.65 -2.40
N PRO A 17 2.67 5.87 -2.61
CA PRO A 17 4.01 6.06 -3.15
C PRO A 17 5.09 5.62 -2.16
N GLN A 18 6.32 5.52 -2.63
CA GLN A 18 7.50 5.20 -1.80
C GLN A 18 7.64 6.20 -0.65
N GLU A 19 7.59 7.49 -0.95
CA GLU A 19 7.50 8.55 0.06
C GLU A 19 6.05 8.72 0.51
N ASN A 20 5.82 8.69 1.82
CA ASN A 20 4.46 8.74 2.36
C ASN A 20 3.88 10.17 2.22
N PRO A 21 2.78 10.38 1.47
CA PRO A 21 2.20 11.69 1.20
C PRO A 21 1.34 12.14 2.39
N LEU A 22 1.96 12.26 3.57
CA LEU A 22 1.30 12.61 4.82
C LEU A 22 1.59 14.06 5.20
N MET A 23 0.61 14.70 5.80
CA MET A 23 0.75 16.05 6.37
C MET A 23 1.49 15.97 7.70
N GLU A 24 2.82 16.16 7.67
CA GLU A 24 3.72 15.91 8.79
C GLU A 24 3.41 16.71 10.06
N LYS A 25 2.88 17.91 9.93
CA LYS A 25 2.55 18.80 11.07
C LYS A 25 1.21 18.47 11.72
N LEU A 26 0.41 17.63 11.09
CA LEU A 26 -0.87 17.17 11.60
C LEU A 26 -0.74 15.84 12.35
N SER A 27 -1.76 15.51 13.15
CA SER A 27 -1.85 14.20 13.80
C SER A 27 -2.19 13.08 12.79
N ALA A 28 -1.98 11.82 13.17
CA ALA A 28 -2.44 10.68 12.39
C ALA A 28 -3.97 10.72 12.18
N ARG A 29 -4.71 11.11 13.22
CA ARG A 29 -6.17 11.31 13.17
C ARG A 29 -6.58 12.34 12.12
N ASP A 30 -5.90 13.50 12.07
CA ASP A 30 -6.25 14.57 11.15
C ASP A 30 -5.91 14.20 9.70
N ASN A 31 -4.81 13.44 9.48
CA ASN A 31 -4.52 12.85 8.19
C ASN A 31 -5.64 11.90 7.75
N LEU A 32 -6.08 10.98 8.61
CA LEU A 32 -7.21 10.10 8.29
C LEU A 32 -8.48 10.88 8.00
N LYS A 33 -8.85 11.87 8.84
CA LYS A 33 -10.04 12.71 8.61
C LYS A 33 -10.03 13.35 7.22
N PHE A 34 -8.88 13.86 6.78
CA PHE A 34 -8.74 14.45 5.45
C PHE A 34 -9.09 13.43 4.34
N TRP A 35 -8.58 12.20 4.44
CA TRP A 35 -8.84 11.15 3.45
C TRP A 35 -10.24 10.53 3.55
N TYR A 36 -10.87 10.55 4.72
CA TYR A 36 -12.25 10.11 4.92
C TYR A 36 -13.27 11.18 4.52
N CYS A 37 -12.86 12.45 4.37
CA CYS A 37 -13.73 13.50 3.86
C CYS A 37 -14.31 13.07 2.50
N ASP A 38 -15.58 13.28 2.27
CA ASP A 38 -16.28 12.92 1.03
C ASP A 38 -16.38 11.42 0.69
N THR A 39 -15.97 10.51 1.59
CA THR A 39 -16.12 9.07 1.35
C THR A 39 -17.50 8.52 1.69
N GLY A 40 -18.26 9.21 2.52
CA GLY A 40 -19.50 8.71 3.12
C GLY A 40 -19.31 7.59 4.16
N ARG A 41 -18.06 7.17 4.43
CA ARG A 41 -17.72 6.11 5.40
C ARG A 41 -17.57 6.67 6.81
N ASN A 42 -17.85 5.82 7.80
CA ASN A 42 -17.69 6.16 9.20
C ASN A 42 -16.27 5.82 9.68
N MET A 43 -15.42 6.84 9.80
CA MET A 43 -14.05 6.68 10.28
C MET A 43 -14.00 6.06 11.69
N ASP A 44 -14.90 6.43 12.60
CA ASP A 44 -14.88 5.91 13.98
C ASP A 44 -15.23 4.42 14.05
N ALA A 45 -16.05 3.93 13.13
CA ALA A 45 -16.31 2.50 12.99
C ALA A 45 -15.07 1.78 12.46
N ASP A 46 -14.40 2.32 11.46
CA ASP A 46 -13.17 1.76 10.89
C ASP A 46 -11.99 1.78 11.89
N LEU A 47 -11.92 2.78 12.76
CA LEU A 47 -10.95 2.83 13.86
C LEU A 47 -11.12 1.71 14.89
N LYS A 48 -12.31 1.12 15.00
CA LYS A 48 -12.61 0.02 15.95
C LYS A 48 -12.42 -1.36 15.36
N GLY A 49 -12.65 -1.56 14.06
CA GLY A 49 -12.62 -2.88 13.44
C GLY A 49 -12.23 -2.90 11.96
N GLY A 50 -11.97 -1.74 11.36
CA GLY A 50 -11.53 -1.62 9.97
C GLY A 50 -10.00 -1.61 9.81
N VAL A 51 -9.55 -1.13 8.65
CA VAL A 51 -8.14 -1.09 8.27
C VAL A 51 -7.24 -0.41 9.29
N PRO A 52 -7.60 0.78 9.86
CA PRO A 52 -6.76 1.42 10.85
C PRO A 52 -6.58 0.60 12.13
N ALA A 53 -7.59 -0.17 12.55
CA ALA A 53 -7.49 -1.07 13.69
C ALA A 53 -6.57 -2.25 13.37
N VAL A 54 -6.75 -2.90 12.22
CA VAL A 54 -5.96 -4.06 11.78
C VAL A 54 -4.48 -3.72 11.62
N LEU A 55 -4.17 -2.53 11.09
CA LEU A 55 -2.79 -2.06 10.93
C LEU A 55 -2.23 -1.35 12.18
N GLY A 56 -2.94 -1.34 13.30
CA GLY A 56 -2.50 -0.75 14.58
C GLY A 56 -2.42 0.78 14.56
N VAL A 57 -2.98 1.45 13.57
CA VAL A 57 -2.97 2.92 13.46
C VAL A 57 -3.83 3.56 14.55
N SER A 58 -4.86 2.86 15.01
CA SER A 58 -5.73 3.29 16.10
C SER A 58 -5.00 3.58 17.41
N GLU A 59 -3.80 3.02 17.61
CA GLU A 59 -3.02 3.15 18.84
C GLU A 59 -2.26 4.49 18.96
N TYR A 60 -2.07 5.22 17.85
CA TYR A 60 -1.27 6.44 17.82
C TYR A 60 -1.94 7.62 17.12
N LEU A 61 -3.26 7.66 17.09
CA LEU A 61 -4.06 8.67 16.38
C LEU A 61 -3.70 10.12 16.73
N ASP A 62 -3.40 10.39 17.98
CA ASP A 62 -3.14 11.74 18.46
C ASP A 62 -1.67 12.17 18.33
N LYS A 63 -0.80 11.25 17.86
CA LYS A 63 0.60 11.59 17.58
C LYS A 63 0.72 12.35 16.26
N ARG A 64 1.57 13.37 16.25
CA ARG A 64 1.93 14.09 15.01
C ARG A 64 2.74 13.19 14.11
N VAL A 65 2.53 13.30 12.80
CA VAL A 65 3.19 12.46 11.80
C VAL A 65 4.71 12.61 11.80
N ASP A 66 5.25 13.81 12.06
CA ASP A 66 6.70 14.03 12.18
C ASP A 66 7.36 13.30 13.37
N LYS A 67 6.57 12.75 14.30
CA LYS A 67 7.02 11.93 15.45
C LYS A 67 6.79 10.43 15.27
N LEU A 68 6.25 10.01 14.13
CA LEU A 68 6.03 8.61 13.81
C LEU A 68 7.29 7.96 13.24
N SER A 69 7.48 6.66 13.52
CA SER A 69 8.49 5.85 12.83
C SER A 69 8.13 5.67 11.34
N GLY A 70 9.10 5.24 10.51
CA GLY A 70 8.86 4.94 9.11
C GLY A 70 7.72 3.92 8.92
N GLY A 71 7.71 2.84 9.71
CA GLY A 71 6.66 1.83 9.68
C GLY A 71 5.28 2.38 10.08
N MET A 72 5.20 3.23 11.10
CA MET A 72 3.95 3.90 11.50
C MET A 72 3.44 4.83 10.38
N LYS A 73 4.33 5.58 9.73
CA LYS A 73 3.98 6.43 8.58
C LYS A 73 3.46 5.59 7.41
N LYS A 74 4.13 4.47 7.08
CA LYS A 74 3.68 3.59 5.98
C LYS A 74 2.30 2.98 6.27
N ARG A 75 2.06 2.46 7.48
CA ARG A 75 0.74 1.94 7.87
C ARG A 75 -0.35 3.00 7.79
N LEU A 76 -0.07 4.23 8.26
CA LEU A 76 -0.99 5.36 8.14
C LEU A 76 -1.27 5.71 6.67
N SER A 77 -0.24 5.73 5.81
CA SER A 77 -0.38 6.01 4.38
C SER A 77 -1.26 4.96 3.68
N ILE A 78 -1.10 3.68 4.01
CA ILE A 78 -1.98 2.61 3.52
C ILE A 78 -3.42 2.83 3.98
N CYS A 79 -3.64 3.18 5.26
CA CYS A 79 -4.99 3.48 5.75
C CYS A 79 -5.63 4.66 5.02
N CYS A 80 -4.85 5.71 4.73
CA CYS A 80 -5.30 6.86 3.95
C CYS A 80 -5.71 6.45 2.52
N ALA A 81 -4.88 5.66 1.84
CA ALA A 81 -5.17 5.18 0.49
C ALA A 81 -6.43 4.30 0.43
N LEU A 82 -6.72 3.57 1.51
CA LEU A 82 -7.87 2.67 1.64
C LEU A 82 -9.13 3.35 2.20
N ALA A 83 -9.08 4.63 2.55
CA ALA A 83 -10.23 5.35 3.12
C ALA A 83 -11.48 5.29 2.24
N LYS A 84 -11.33 5.27 0.91
CA LYS A 84 -12.42 5.13 -0.07
C LYS A 84 -12.79 3.69 -0.39
N ASN A 85 -12.15 2.71 0.24
CA ASN A 85 -12.31 1.28 -0.06
C ASN A 85 -12.15 0.97 -1.57
N PRO A 86 -11.06 1.39 -2.22
CA PRO A 86 -10.86 1.17 -3.64
C PRO A 86 -10.73 -0.33 -3.94
N PRO A 87 -11.16 -0.85 -5.09
CA PRO A 87 -10.95 -2.26 -5.46
C PRO A 87 -9.50 -2.57 -5.87
N VAL A 88 -8.70 -1.57 -6.21
CA VAL A 88 -7.29 -1.73 -6.60
C VAL A 88 -6.41 -0.88 -5.69
N LEU A 89 -5.38 -1.49 -5.13
CA LEU A 89 -4.35 -0.82 -4.32
C LEU A 89 -3.00 -0.95 -5.02
N ILE A 90 -2.36 0.18 -5.28
CA ILE A 90 -1.02 0.25 -5.85
C ILE A 90 -0.06 0.73 -4.77
N LEU A 91 1.03 -0.01 -4.55
CA LEU A 91 2.06 0.35 -3.59
C LEU A 91 3.43 0.38 -4.27
N ASP A 92 4.13 1.48 -4.08
CA ASP A 92 5.49 1.65 -4.55
C ASP A 92 6.47 1.36 -3.41
N GLU A 93 7.24 0.28 -3.56
CA GLU A 93 8.20 -0.23 -2.56
C GLU A 93 7.66 -0.20 -1.10
N PRO A 94 6.57 -0.92 -0.79
CA PRO A 94 5.90 -0.81 0.50
C PRO A 94 6.75 -1.25 1.69
N GLY A 95 7.70 -2.16 1.50
CA GLY A 95 8.59 -2.68 2.54
C GLY A 95 9.91 -1.93 2.70
N ALA A 96 10.24 -0.98 1.81
CA ALA A 96 11.52 -0.28 1.83
C ALA A 96 11.78 0.40 3.19
N SER A 97 12.94 0.14 3.77
CA SER A 97 13.39 0.73 5.04
C SER A 97 12.51 0.42 6.27
N LEU A 98 11.69 -0.62 6.21
CA LEU A 98 10.87 -1.07 7.35
C LEU A 98 11.54 -2.24 8.08
N ASP A 99 11.24 -2.36 9.38
CA ASP A 99 11.61 -3.54 10.16
C ASP A 99 10.78 -4.77 9.73
N ILE A 100 11.30 -5.95 10.06
CA ILE A 100 10.70 -7.24 9.63
C ILE A 100 9.27 -7.40 10.13
N VAL A 101 8.96 -6.97 11.35
CA VAL A 101 7.62 -7.12 11.93
C VAL A 101 6.62 -6.25 11.17
N CYS A 102 6.99 -4.98 10.92
CA CYS A 102 6.15 -4.07 10.17
C CYS A 102 5.88 -4.57 8.74
N LYS A 103 6.92 -5.08 8.05
CA LYS A 103 6.77 -5.70 6.73
C LYS A 103 5.78 -6.85 6.76
N GLN A 104 5.94 -7.77 7.72
CA GLN A 104 5.07 -8.94 7.83
C GLN A 104 3.61 -8.55 8.06
N ASP A 105 3.35 -7.57 8.93
CA ASP A 105 1.99 -7.09 9.20
C ASP A 105 1.34 -6.48 7.95
N ILE A 106 2.09 -5.68 7.20
CA ILE A 106 1.61 -5.10 5.95
C ILE A 106 1.32 -6.21 4.93
N MET A 107 2.23 -7.17 4.74
CA MET A 107 2.03 -8.27 3.79
C MET A 107 0.85 -9.17 4.18
N ASN A 108 0.67 -9.46 5.46
CA ASN A 108 -0.49 -10.20 5.96
C ASN A 108 -1.80 -9.46 5.64
N TYR A 109 -1.82 -8.14 5.84
CA TYR A 109 -2.97 -7.33 5.48
C TYR A 109 -3.25 -7.37 3.97
N LEU A 110 -2.23 -7.18 3.12
CA LEU A 110 -2.37 -7.20 1.66
C LEU A 110 -2.88 -8.56 1.16
N SER A 111 -2.38 -9.66 1.74
CA SER A 111 -2.90 -11.01 1.46
C SER A 111 -4.37 -11.19 1.85
N ALA A 112 -4.79 -10.64 2.99
CA ALA A 112 -6.20 -10.66 3.37
C ALA A 112 -7.07 -9.79 2.44
N TYR A 113 -6.55 -8.66 2.00
CA TYR A 113 -7.21 -7.76 1.07
C TYR A 113 -7.45 -8.42 -0.30
N THR A 114 -6.46 -9.13 -0.86
CA THR A 114 -6.64 -9.88 -2.12
C THR A 114 -7.62 -11.03 -1.96
N LYS A 115 -7.56 -11.77 -0.86
CA LYS A 115 -8.54 -12.85 -0.56
C LYS A 115 -9.97 -12.35 -0.43
N SER A 116 -10.16 -11.09 -0.06
CA SER A 116 -11.49 -10.45 0.00
C SER A 116 -11.98 -9.90 -1.34
N GLY A 117 -11.23 -10.12 -2.44
CA GLY A 117 -11.58 -9.71 -3.80
C GLY A 117 -10.93 -8.42 -4.27
N GLY A 118 -10.04 -7.82 -3.48
CA GLY A 118 -9.23 -6.67 -3.90
C GLY A 118 -8.10 -7.09 -4.83
N THR A 119 -7.57 -6.14 -5.60
CA THR A 119 -6.37 -6.31 -6.41
C THR A 119 -5.23 -5.48 -5.83
N VAL A 120 -4.05 -6.07 -5.69
CA VAL A 120 -2.85 -5.38 -5.22
C VAL A 120 -1.79 -5.39 -6.32
N ILE A 121 -1.23 -4.22 -6.60
CA ILE A 121 -0.08 -4.05 -7.50
C ILE A 121 1.07 -3.49 -6.67
N ILE A 122 2.22 -4.17 -6.67
CA ILE A 122 3.40 -3.77 -5.91
C ILE A 122 4.57 -3.60 -6.87
N THR A 123 5.29 -2.48 -6.78
CA THR A 123 6.66 -2.41 -7.28
C THR A 123 7.59 -2.82 -6.15
N SER A 124 8.49 -3.75 -6.38
CA SER A 124 9.42 -4.22 -5.35
C SER A 124 10.65 -4.88 -5.97
N HIS A 125 11.74 -4.84 -5.22
CA HIS A 125 12.95 -5.62 -5.44
C HIS A 125 13.23 -6.58 -4.26
N GLU A 126 12.33 -6.62 -3.27
CA GLU A 126 12.46 -7.49 -2.09
C GLU A 126 11.90 -8.89 -2.35
N GLU A 127 12.72 -9.92 -2.21
CA GLU A 127 12.33 -11.31 -2.49
C GLU A 127 11.09 -11.76 -1.70
N GLY A 128 10.95 -11.33 -0.44
CA GLY A 128 9.80 -11.66 0.40
C GLY A 128 8.48 -11.13 -0.13
N GLU A 129 8.50 -9.97 -0.80
CA GLU A 129 7.32 -9.38 -1.44
C GLU A 129 7.03 -10.06 -2.79
N LEU A 130 8.08 -10.31 -3.59
CA LEU A 130 7.96 -10.95 -4.88
C LEU A 130 7.37 -12.36 -4.80
N ARG A 131 7.68 -13.12 -3.75
CA ARG A 131 7.12 -14.48 -3.51
C ARG A 131 5.61 -14.52 -3.30
N LEU A 132 4.99 -13.38 -2.96
CA LEU A 132 3.54 -13.29 -2.73
C LEU A 132 2.75 -12.99 -4.01
N ALA A 133 3.43 -12.71 -5.13
CA ALA A 133 2.79 -12.32 -6.36
C ALA A 133 2.17 -13.52 -7.09
N ASP A 134 0.92 -13.41 -7.53
CA ASP A 134 0.27 -14.35 -8.43
C ASP A 134 0.77 -14.18 -9.89
N ARG A 135 1.11 -12.93 -10.26
CA ARG A 135 1.64 -12.55 -11.59
C ARG A 135 2.79 -11.58 -11.40
N MET A 136 3.80 -11.69 -12.24
CA MET A 136 4.99 -10.86 -12.18
C MET A 136 5.28 -10.20 -13.54
N TYR A 137 5.72 -8.96 -13.50
CA TYR A 137 6.09 -8.17 -14.67
C TYR A 137 7.47 -7.56 -14.47
N LEU A 138 8.30 -7.65 -15.50
CA LEU A 138 9.58 -6.96 -15.56
C LEU A 138 9.46 -5.67 -16.37
N LEU A 139 9.75 -4.53 -15.73
CA LEU A 139 9.90 -3.24 -16.43
C LEU A 139 11.36 -3.08 -16.87
N LYS A 140 11.62 -3.16 -18.17
CA LYS A 140 12.96 -3.01 -18.72
C LYS A 140 12.92 -2.14 -19.97
N ASN A 141 13.79 -1.12 -20.05
CA ASN A 141 13.87 -0.20 -21.20
C ASN A 141 12.53 0.46 -21.55
N GLY A 142 11.72 0.82 -20.54
CA GLY A 142 10.39 1.43 -20.74
C GLY A 142 9.31 0.47 -21.22
N LYS A 143 9.58 -0.84 -21.27
CA LYS A 143 8.62 -1.86 -21.66
C LYS A 143 8.30 -2.75 -20.47
N LEU A 144 7.01 -3.06 -20.32
CA LEU A 144 6.51 -3.98 -19.32
C LEU A 144 6.35 -5.37 -19.96
N ASN A 145 7.06 -6.37 -19.45
CA ASN A 145 7.05 -7.73 -19.96
C ASN A 145 6.50 -8.65 -18.87
N GLU A 146 5.45 -9.39 -19.14
CA GLU A 146 4.94 -10.41 -18.24
C GLU A 146 5.89 -11.60 -18.21
N LEU A 147 6.15 -12.13 -17.03
CA LEU A 147 6.90 -13.36 -16.85
C LEU A 147 5.93 -14.55 -16.83
N ASP A 148 6.35 -15.68 -17.41
CA ASP A 148 5.52 -16.89 -17.53
C ASP A 148 5.07 -17.43 -16.16
N HIS A 149 5.87 -17.20 -15.13
CA HIS A 149 5.58 -17.52 -13.73
C HIS A 149 6.33 -16.57 -12.80
N PRO A 150 5.90 -16.42 -11.54
CA PRO A 150 6.65 -15.65 -10.55
C PRO A 150 8.02 -16.26 -10.29
N VAL A 151 9.07 -15.44 -10.36
CA VAL A 151 10.47 -15.83 -10.20
C VAL A 151 11.14 -15.05 -9.07
N THR A 152 12.12 -15.66 -8.41
CA THR A 152 12.89 -15.02 -7.33
C THR A 152 14.34 -15.54 -7.34
N GLY A 153 15.21 -14.93 -6.52
CA GLY A 153 16.60 -15.38 -6.39
C GLY A 153 17.40 -15.32 -7.69
N ASN A 154 18.18 -16.36 -7.95
CA ASN A 154 19.10 -16.42 -9.10
C ASN A 154 18.39 -16.37 -10.45
N GLU A 155 17.22 -16.97 -10.58
CA GLU A 155 16.43 -16.93 -11.81
C GLU A 155 16.02 -15.50 -12.19
N LEU A 156 15.58 -14.70 -11.20
CA LEU A 156 15.27 -13.30 -11.42
C LEU A 156 16.51 -12.51 -11.86
N LEU A 157 17.66 -12.74 -11.24
CA LEU A 157 18.91 -12.09 -11.62
C LEU A 157 19.30 -12.40 -13.07
N GLU A 158 19.16 -13.66 -13.53
CA GLU A 158 19.43 -14.04 -14.91
C GLU A 158 18.51 -13.32 -15.90
N ILE A 159 17.22 -13.16 -15.56
CA ILE A 159 16.25 -12.44 -16.41
C ILE A 159 16.57 -10.94 -16.50
N ILE A 160 16.96 -10.34 -15.38
CA ILE A 160 17.33 -8.91 -15.33
C ILE A 160 18.60 -8.64 -16.17
N HIS A 161 19.57 -9.55 -16.14
CA HIS A 161 20.85 -9.39 -16.84
C HIS A 161 20.80 -9.71 -18.36
N ARG A 162 19.77 -10.40 -18.83
CA ARG A 162 19.50 -10.62 -20.27
C ARG A 162 18.90 -9.36 -20.92
#